data_1fa23bf0ed597bb196b9704ece5b72ac
#
_entry.id   1fa23bf0ed597bb196b9704ece5b72ac
#
_cell.length_a   1.000
_cell.length_b   1.000
_cell.length_c   1.000
_cell.angle_alpha   90.00
_cell.angle_beta   90.00
_cell.angle_gamma   90.00
#
_symmetry.space_group_name_H-M   'P 1'
#
loop_
_entity.id
_entity.type
_entity.pdbx_description
1 polymer ?
#
loop_
_entity_poly.entity_id
_entity_poly.type
_entity_poly.pdbx_seq_one_letter_code
_entity_poly.pdbx_strand_id
1 'polypeptide(L)'
;MSENIEMTEDTGKKRFRLHIGKKGMIIGGIVIASLLALYLGISLYYENHFFYKSTVNGIPSGNATPKEVMASAAKKTDGFRLEVKEQSGSEVIEPEEVGLKMEDNVAGFEKLLKKQNGFAWISSLRKPSAYESKVLISYDKDKLASRIQTLKDVSNPEIKESEDAKLVYENGSYSIQPEVYGNHVDLDKLTKLMGDALTNLKTSIDLEKSQCYYLPALTKDDETLQKSAKNLNTKLQMTYSFVGDGVNETIPKETLAGFMSADEKGNITYRDDAIRAFVKEMADKYNTAGKPVTIQSSWGGTATVPGGSYGIKIDQAKEVAQIKSDLEAGKNVSRDFNYSMKAERNPSTYLEVNLTAQHVYFIQNGNQVLSSDVVTGDTPKGRGTDPGVWYITNKGKNVTLRGQNYATPVAYWMHFYNGEGFHDATWQPSFGGTYYLVRGSHGCVNLPLSFAAKLYAAVPVGTPVYIYNKPGTENNAPNVKDAENMTNAISALTANPITTDSESQIAALEKQYKKLTPQAKGMVNNYAALQNARAQLDALKSGAAVPAAPAAPAAPATPAAPAGQDSPAQGTQAGQSNEAQAPTA
;
A
#
# COMPACT_ATOMS: atom_id res chain seq x y z
N MET A 1 0.62 69.90 52.00
CA MET A 1 1.43 71.13 51.87
C MET A 1 2.49 70.72 50.84
N SER A 2 2.21 70.90 49.61
CA SER A 2 2.40 72.07 48.77
C SER A 2 3.91 72.36 48.63
N GLU A 3 4.51 72.26 47.53
CA GLU A 3 4.46 73.31 46.50
C GLU A 3 4.96 72.81 45.17
N ASN A 4 4.26 73.19 44.16
CA ASN A 4 4.64 73.11 42.77
C ASN A 4 5.81 74.07 42.52
N ILE A 5 6.81 73.61 41.76
CA ILE A 5 7.68 74.47 41.00
C ILE A 5 7.67 74.02 39.55
N GLU A 6 6.97 74.76 38.76
CA GLU A 6 7.03 74.78 37.32
C GLU A 6 8.41 75.23 36.89
N MET A 7 9.17 74.34 36.17
CA MET A 7 10.34 74.79 35.47
C MET A 7 10.04 74.78 33.94
N THR A 8 9.81 75.96 33.47
CA THR A 8 9.79 76.24 32.03
C THR A 8 11.15 76.00 31.41
N GLU A 9 11.27 74.98 30.56
CA GLU A 9 12.43 74.75 29.71
C GLU A 9 12.45 75.79 28.58
N ASP A 10 13.32 76.79 28.74
CA ASP A 10 13.71 77.74 27.71
C ASP A 10 14.70 77.02 26.76
N THR A 11 14.21 76.54 25.60
CA THR A 11 15.03 75.97 24.53
C THR A 11 15.73 77.10 23.73
N GLY A 12 16.69 77.73 24.40
CA GLY A 12 17.58 78.70 23.78
C GLY A 12 18.55 78.01 22.80
N LYS A 13 18.17 77.96 21.53
CA LYS A 13 19.10 77.66 20.44
C LYS A 13 20.19 78.77 20.40
N LYS A 14 21.29 78.56 21.09
CA LYS A 14 22.50 79.36 20.90
C LYS A 14 23.04 79.15 19.48
N ARG A 15 22.61 79.97 18.56
CA ARG A 15 23.29 80.13 17.27
C ARG A 15 24.68 80.73 17.55
N PHE A 16 25.68 79.88 17.54
CA PHE A 16 27.08 80.29 17.49
C PHE A 16 27.29 81.04 16.18
N ARG A 17 27.20 82.33 16.18
CA ARG A 17 27.69 83.16 15.07
C ARG A 17 29.19 83.23 15.22
N LEU A 18 29.90 82.38 14.50
CA LEU A 18 31.33 82.51 14.35
C LEU A 18 31.56 83.80 13.58
N HIS A 19 32.02 84.86 14.21
CA HIS A 19 32.52 86.03 13.56
C HIS A 19 33.91 85.74 13.04
N ILE A 20 33.98 85.20 11.82
CA ILE A 20 35.24 85.00 11.13
C ILE A 20 35.69 86.32 10.55
N GLY A 21 36.65 86.96 11.18
CA GLY A 21 37.26 88.19 10.68
C GLY A 21 37.87 87.96 9.27
N LYS A 22 38.04 89.01 8.47
CA LYS A 22 38.57 88.90 7.11
C LYS A 22 39.82 88.05 6.97
N LYS A 23 40.72 88.02 7.98
CA LYS A 23 41.87 87.14 8.02
C LYS A 23 41.52 85.69 8.19
N GLY A 24 40.51 85.35 9.02
CA GLY A 24 39.97 83.96 9.17
C GLY A 24 39.32 83.43 7.92
N MET A 25 38.55 84.26 7.16
CA MET A 25 38.00 83.91 5.87
C MET A 25 39.08 83.68 4.79
N ILE A 26 40.15 84.43 4.78
CA ILE A 26 41.28 84.22 3.88
C ILE A 26 42.03 82.92 4.23
N ILE A 27 42.30 82.68 5.48
CA ILE A 27 42.93 81.39 5.92
C ILE A 27 42.04 80.24 5.62
N GLY A 28 40.71 80.30 5.92
CA GLY A 28 39.73 79.25 5.61
C GLY A 28 39.67 79.03 4.07
N GLY A 29 39.68 80.08 3.28
CA GLY A 29 39.74 80.01 1.81
C GLY A 29 40.98 79.30 1.30
N ILE A 30 42.17 79.59 1.88
CA ILE A 30 43.43 78.91 1.54
C ILE A 30 43.39 77.45 1.89
N VAL A 31 42.89 77.13 3.07
CA VAL A 31 42.75 75.69 3.52
C VAL A 31 41.80 74.94 2.58
N ILE A 32 40.65 75.48 2.27
CA ILE A 32 39.70 74.86 1.31
C ILE A 32 40.33 74.71 -0.08
N ALA A 33 41.01 75.77 -0.59
CA ALA A 33 41.71 75.72 -1.87
C ALA A 33 42.79 74.62 -1.86
N SER A 34 43.59 74.53 -0.77
CA SER A 34 44.59 73.48 -0.60
C SER A 34 44.05 72.10 -0.55
N LEU A 35 42.92 71.90 0.18
CA LEU A 35 42.19 70.59 0.25
C LEU A 35 41.60 70.22 -1.12
N LEU A 36 41.05 71.21 -1.84
CA LEU A 36 40.57 71.01 -3.22
C LEU A 36 41.73 70.68 -4.19
N ALA A 37 42.85 71.39 -4.09
CA ALA A 37 44.01 71.08 -4.88
C ALA A 37 44.58 69.68 -4.59
N LEU A 38 44.61 69.29 -3.30
CA LEU A 38 45.01 67.93 -2.91
C LEU A 38 44.04 66.89 -3.43
N TYR A 39 42.73 67.15 -3.30
CA TYR A 39 41.69 66.24 -3.81
C TYR A 39 41.82 66.10 -5.33
N LEU A 40 41.96 67.15 -6.07
CA LEU A 40 42.14 67.12 -7.50
C LEU A 40 43.46 66.46 -7.90
N GLY A 41 44.57 66.71 -7.20
CA GLY A 41 45.83 66.02 -7.41
C GLY A 41 45.75 64.53 -7.26
N ILE A 42 45.08 64.06 -6.18
CA ILE A 42 44.84 62.61 -5.92
C ILE A 42 43.90 62.08 -6.99
N SER A 43 42.87 62.84 -7.38
CA SER A 43 41.94 62.40 -8.43
C SER A 43 42.63 62.18 -9.76
N LEU A 44 43.49 63.13 -10.18
CA LEU A 44 44.32 63.02 -11.37
C LEU A 44 45.36 61.90 -11.30
N TYR A 45 45.91 61.64 -10.13
CA TYR A 45 46.77 60.46 -9.89
C TYR A 45 46.03 59.17 -10.20
N TYR A 46 44.77 59.03 -9.70
CA TYR A 46 43.96 57.84 -9.93
C TYR A 46 43.31 57.76 -11.34
N GLU A 47 43.50 58.75 -12.19
CA GLU A 47 43.21 58.61 -13.61
C GLU A 47 44.17 57.66 -14.33
N ASN A 48 45.41 57.52 -13.79
CA ASN A 48 46.47 56.70 -14.37
C ASN A 48 46.88 55.50 -13.43
N HIS A 49 46.29 55.41 -12.23
CA HIS A 49 46.60 54.37 -11.22
C HIS A 49 45.32 53.75 -10.70
N PHE A 50 45.33 52.45 -10.41
CA PHE A 50 44.24 51.78 -9.74
C PHE A 50 44.07 52.29 -8.32
N PHE A 51 42.85 52.29 -7.81
CA PHE A 51 42.54 52.73 -6.46
C PHE A 51 43.31 51.94 -5.39
N TYR A 52 43.54 52.58 -4.25
CA TYR A 52 44.16 51.95 -3.09
C TYR A 52 43.43 50.64 -2.71
N LYS A 53 44.21 49.59 -2.45
CA LYS A 53 43.73 48.22 -2.20
C LYS A 53 42.96 47.57 -3.38
N SER A 54 43.07 48.10 -4.59
CA SER A 54 42.50 47.41 -5.75
C SER A 54 43.21 46.08 -6.03
N THR A 55 42.45 45.16 -6.58
CA THR A 55 42.98 43.94 -7.19
C THR A 55 42.55 43.86 -8.66
N VAL A 56 43.41 43.33 -9.50
CA VAL A 56 43.10 42.97 -10.90
C VAL A 56 43.32 41.47 -11.03
N ASN A 57 42.27 40.71 -11.33
CA ASN A 57 42.30 39.25 -11.33
C ASN A 57 42.96 38.67 -10.04
N GLY A 58 42.60 39.21 -8.87
CA GLY A 58 43.16 38.82 -7.59
C GLY A 58 44.61 39.26 -7.29
N ILE A 59 45.27 39.91 -8.26
CA ILE A 59 46.63 40.47 -8.09
C ILE A 59 46.51 41.83 -7.38
N PRO A 60 47.22 42.07 -6.25
CA PRO A 60 47.25 43.37 -5.62
C PRO A 60 47.75 44.43 -6.59
N SER A 61 46.90 45.39 -6.92
CA SER A 61 47.15 46.40 -7.94
C SER A 61 46.89 47.81 -7.42
N GLY A 62 46.76 47.97 -6.12
CA GLY A 62 46.52 49.31 -5.53
C GLY A 62 47.66 50.27 -5.77
N ASN A 63 47.34 51.50 -6.22
CA ASN A 63 48.29 52.55 -6.56
C ASN A 63 49.24 52.21 -7.73
N ALA A 64 48.97 51.16 -8.49
CA ALA A 64 49.81 50.74 -9.60
C ALA A 64 49.21 51.25 -10.94
N THR A 65 50.09 51.54 -11.88
CA THR A 65 49.73 51.78 -13.29
C THR A 65 49.42 50.46 -14.01
N PRO A 66 48.72 50.46 -15.14
CA PRO A 66 48.54 49.26 -15.95
C PRO A 66 49.82 48.52 -16.32
N LYS A 67 50.91 49.22 -16.57
CA LYS A 67 52.22 48.63 -16.86
C LYS A 67 52.83 47.93 -15.62
N GLU A 68 52.71 48.55 -14.43
CA GLU A 68 53.21 47.97 -13.18
C GLU A 68 52.39 46.77 -12.75
N VAL A 69 51.07 46.80 -13.00
CA VAL A 69 50.22 45.61 -12.77
C VAL A 69 50.67 44.47 -13.68
N MET A 70 50.95 44.76 -14.96
CA MET A 70 51.48 43.78 -15.89
C MET A 70 52.82 43.21 -15.44
N ALA A 71 53.77 44.07 -15.02
CA ALA A 71 55.07 43.63 -14.49
C ALA A 71 54.95 42.82 -13.17
N SER A 72 54.00 43.21 -12.32
CA SER A 72 53.75 42.49 -11.06
C SER A 72 53.09 41.11 -11.33
N ALA A 73 52.24 41.05 -12.34
CA ALA A 73 51.65 39.81 -12.77
C ALA A 73 52.71 38.86 -13.36
N ALA A 74 53.60 39.39 -14.22
CA ALA A 74 54.72 38.60 -14.77
C ALA A 74 55.61 37.99 -13.70
N LYS A 75 55.96 38.76 -12.65
CA LYS A 75 56.74 38.24 -11.52
C LYS A 75 56.04 37.10 -10.72
N LYS A 76 54.69 37.07 -10.72
CA LYS A 76 53.92 36.01 -10.05
C LYS A 76 53.85 34.73 -10.85
N THR A 77 54.00 34.80 -12.17
CA THR A 77 54.04 33.58 -13.01
C THR A 77 55.44 32.94 -12.99
N ASP A 78 56.49 33.73 -12.70
CA ASP A 78 57.83 33.15 -12.51
C ASP A 78 57.85 32.25 -11.28
N GLY A 79 58.01 30.96 -11.51
CA GLY A 79 58.02 29.96 -10.45
C GLY A 79 56.64 29.62 -9.84
N PHE A 80 55.56 29.95 -10.52
CA PHE A 80 54.22 29.51 -10.11
C PHE A 80 54.16 27.99 -10.06
N ARG A 81 53.53 27.44 -9.01
CA ARG A 81 53.24 26.04 -8.84
C ARG A 81 51.86 25.90 -8.23
N LEU A 82 51.04 25.03 -8.82
CA LEU A 82 49.74 24.70 -8.27
C LEU A 82 49.84 23.36 -7.52
N GLU A 83 49.76 23.38 -6.21
CA GLU A 83 49.59 22.16 -5.41
C GLU A 83 48.14 21.71 -5.46
N VAL A 84 47.92 20.49 -5.93
CA VAL A 84 46.62 19.83 -5.94
C VAL A 84 46.62 18.82 -4.80
N LYS A 85 45.79 19.04 -3.77
CA LYS A 85 45.60 18.13 -2.65
C LYS A 85 44.48 17.18 -2.94
N GLU A 86 44.81 15.91 -3.06
CA GLU A 86 43.91 14.79 -3.33
C GLU A 86 43.75 13.94 -2.07
N GLN A 87 42.79 13.03 -2.00
CA GLN A 87 42.64 12.08 -0.88
C GLN A 87 43.87 11.16 -0.79
N SER A 88 44.43 10.77 -1.93
CA SER A 88 45.62 9.91 -2.00
C SER A 88 46.94 10.64 -1.76
N GLY A 89 46.94 11.96 -1.58
CA GLY A 89 48.12 12.78 -1.34
C GLY A 89 48.10 14.14 -2.04
N SER A 90 49.28 14.69 -2.34
CA SER A 90 49.40 15.97 -3.05
C SER A 90 50.25 15.79 -4.29
N GLU A 91 49.86 16.51 -5.35
CA GLU A 91 50.68 16.64 -6.56
C GLU A 91 50.92 18.11 -6.89
N VAL A 92 51.99 18.39 -7.60
CA VAL A 92 52.32 19.73 -8.04
C VAL A 92 52.19 19.81 -9.55
N ILE A 93 51.49 20.83 -10.02
CA ILE A 93 51.35 21.17 -11.44
C ILE A 93 52.32 22.26 -11.77
N GLU A 94 53.27 21.98 -12.67
CA GLU A 94 54.20 22.95 -13.19
C GLU A 94 53.59 23.74 -14.35
N PRO A 95 53.96 25.01 -14.56
CA PRO A 95 53.38 25.87 -15.65
C PRO A 95 53.48 25.25 -17.04
N GLU A 96 54.57 24.56 -17.33
CA GLU A 96 54.83 23.94 -18.62
C GLU A 96 53.88 22.79 -18.94
N GLU A 97 53.46 22.05 -17.89
CA GLU A 97 52.55 20.90 -18.01
C GLU A 97 51.18 21.32 -18.54
N VAL A 98 50.76 22.53 -18.20
CA VAL A 98 49.43 23.09 -18.60
C VAL A 98 49.56 24.25 -19.58
N GLY A 99 50.77 24.53 -20.10
CA GLY A 99 50.98 25.60 -21.04
C GLY A 99 50.58 26.99 -20.52
N LEU A 100 50.79 27.20 -19.22
CA LEU A 100 50.45 28.47 -18.56
C LEU A 100 51.24 29.63 -19.20
N LYS A 101 50.53 30.65 -19.64
CA LYS A 101 51.13 31.82 -20.26
C LYS A 101 50.47 33.08 -19.73
N MET A 102 51.29 34.12 -19.54
CA MET A 102 50.79 35.47 -19.35
C MET A 102 50.69 36.15 -20.68
N GLU A 103 49.54 36.70 -20.99
CA GLU A 103 49.33 37.51 -22.19
C GLU A 103 49.56 38.96 -21.87
N ASP A 104 50.26 39.69 -22.79
CA ASP A 104 50.40 41.12 -22.67
C ASP A 104 49.01 41.77 -22.85
N ASN A 105 48.49 42.31 -21.77
CA ASN A 105 47.16 42.91 -21.73
C ASN A 105 47.18 44.33 -21.10
N VAL A 106 48.27 45.08 -21.28
CA VAL A 106 48.34 46.45 -20.80
C VAL A 106 47.16 47.28 -21.33
N ALA A 107 46.78 47.09 -22.60
CA ALA A 107 45.62 47.75 -23.19
C ALA A 107 44.27 47.36 -22.53
N GLY A 108 44.16 46.11 -22.05
CA GLY A 108 43.00 45.63 -21.27
C GLY A 108 42.92 46.30 -19.91
N PHE A 109 44.06 46.45 -19.23
CA PHE A 109 44.13 47.16 -17.95
C PHE A 109 43.85 48.64 -18.10
N GLU A 110 44.32 49.29 -19.18
CA GLU A 110 43.95 50.66 -19.50
C GLU A 110 42.44 50.84 -19.70
N LYS A 111 41.79 49.88 -20.36
CA LYS A 111 40.32 49.86 -20.47
C LYS A 111 39.61 49.68 -19.13
N LEU A 112 40.15 48.87 -18.22
CA LEU A 112 39.61 48.74 -16.87
C LEU A 112 39.81 50.03 -16.08
N LEU A 113 41.00 50.63 -16.15
CA LEU A 113 41.31 51.87 -15.49
C LEU A 113 40.39 53.00 -15.97
N LYS A 114 40.09 53.08 -17.28
CA LYS A 114 39.14 54.05 -17.85
C LYS A 114 37.70 53.91 -17.34
N LYS A 115 37.33 52.77 -16.78
CA LYS A 115 36.04 52.60 -16.09
C LYS A 115 36.05 53.12 -14.66
N GLN A 116 37.23 53.36 -14.11
CA GLN A 116 37.41 53.94 -12.79
C GLN A 116 37.19 55.46 -12.90
N ASN A 117 36.35 56.01 -12.06
CA ASN A 117 36.24 57.48 -11.94
C ASN A 117 37.23 57.93 -10.89
N GLY A 118 38.35 58.56 -11.33
CA GLY A 118 39.41 59.02 -10.43
C GLY A 118 38.92 59.93 -9.30
N PHE A 119 37.84 60.66 -9.52
CA PHE A 119 37.24 61.51 -8.49
C PHE A 119 36.51 60.74 -7.38
N ALA A 120 36.24 59.45 -7.56
CA ALA A 120 35.59 58.59 -6.55
C ALA A 120 36.58 57.92 -5.58
N TRP A 121 37.87 58.28 -5.59
CA TRP A 121 38.93 57.62 -4.82
C TRP A 121 38.65 57.53 -3.32
N ILE A 122 37.95 58.53 -2.73
CA ILE A 122 37.59 58.51 -1.30
C ILE A 122 36.75 57.27 -0.95
N SER A 123 35.87 56.84 -1.86
CA SER A 123 35.03 55.65 -1.63
C SER A 123 35.87 54.37 -1.59
N SER A 124 36.99 54.35 -2.31
CA SER A 124 37.88 53.19 -2.34
C SER A 124 38.67 52.95 -1.04
N LEU A 125 38.77 53.96 -0.20
CA LEU A 125 39.40 53.85 1.13
C LEU A 125 38.57 52.91 2.05
N ARG A 126 37.25 52.87 1.84
CA ARG A 126 36.32 52.04 2.63
C ARG A 126 36.03 50.71 1.98
N LYS A 127 35.95 50.66 0.65
CA LYS A 127 35.60 49.45 -0.08
C LYS A 127 36.69 49.15 -1.12
N PRO A 128 37.43 48.03 -0.99
CA PRO A 128 38.37 47.56 -1.99
C PRO A 128 37.67 47.39 -3.34
N SER A 129 38.35 47.73 -4.45
CA SER A 129 37.85 47.54 -5.81
C SER A 129 38.50 46.29 -6.40
N ALA A 130 37.68 45.35 -6.87
CA ALA A 130 38.16 44.20 -7.62
C ALA A 130 37.81 44.40 -9.09
N TYR A 131 38.80 44.28 -9.94
CA TYR A 131 38.65 44.38 -11.39
C TYR A 131 38.94 43.04 -12.02
N GLU A 132 38.15 42.68 -13.02
CA GLU A 132 38.36 41.47 -13.82
C GLU A 132 38.72 41.88 -15.25
N SER A 133 39.83 41.39 -15.75
CA SER A 133 40.23 41.50 -17.15
C SER A 133 39.94 40.18 -17.86
N LYS A 134 39.43 40.25 -19.06
CA LYS A 134 39.37 39.09 -19.93
C LYS A 134 40.79 38.66 -20.26
N VAL A 135 41.18 37.50 -19.78
CA VAL A 135 42.42 36.81 -20.15
C VAL A 135 43.69 37.60 -19.84
N LEU A 136 44.07 37.64 -18.59
CA LEU A 136 45.42 38.07 -18.20
C LEU A 136 46.39 36.88 -18.24
N ILE A 137 45.91 35.75 -17.80
CA ILE A 137 46.63 34.46 -17.75
C ILE A 137 45.82 33.47 -18.56
N SER A 138 46.47 32.84 -19.51
CA SER A 138 45.90 31.76 -20.31
C SER A 138 46.63 30.45 -20.05
N TYR A 139 45.97 29.38 -20.26
CA TYR A 139 46.49 28.02 -20.22
C TYR A 139 45.95 27.23 -21.41
N ASP A 140 46.65 26.17 -21.76
CA ASP A 140 46.25 25.23 -22.79
C ASP A 140 45.23 24.25 -22.19
N LYS A 141 43.99 24.29 -22.70
CA LYS A 141 42.88 23.43 -22.19
C LYS A 141 43.12 21.97 -22.43
N ASP A 142 43.73 21.60 -23.55
CA ASP A 142 43.98 20.21 -23.91
C ASP A 142 45.09 19.60 -23.02
N LYS A 143 46.14 20.41 -22.77
CA LYS A 143 47.20 20.04 -21.82
C LYS A 143 46.63 19.90 -20.38
N LEU A 144 45.79 20.86 -19.96
CA LEU A 144 45.14 20.77 -18.64
C LEU A 144 44.30 19.51 -18.55
N ALA A 145 43.46 19.22 -19.55
CA ALA A 145 42.64 18.01 -19.57
C ALA A 145 43.51 16.73 -19.50
N SER A 146 44.59 16.70 -20.28
CA SER A 146 45.55 15.58 -20.25
C SER A 146 46.22 15.44 -18.89
N ARG A 147 46.61 16.53 -18.24
CA ARG A 147 47.24 16.52 -16.92
C ARG A 147 46.26 16.06 -15.82
N ILE A 148 44.99 16.48 -15.91
CA ILE A 148 43.93 16.03 -15.01
C ILE A 148 43.81 14.51 -15.06
N GLN A 149 43.83 13.89 -16.24
CA GLN A 149 43.73 12.43 -16.39
C GLN A 149 44.89 11.67 -15.74
N THR A 150 45.99 12.32 -15.45
CA THR A 150 47.16 11.71 -14.80
C THR A 150 47.24 11.94 -13.30
N LEU A 151 46.29 12.73 -12.74
CA LEU A 151 46.22 12.90 -11.29
C LEU A 151 45.93 11.55 -10.59
N LYS A 152 46.48 11.34 -9.42
CA LYS A 152 46.40 10.04 -8.72
C LYS A 152 44.97 9.58 -8.47
N ASP A 153 44.14 10.47 -7.99
CA ASP A 153 42.75 10.10 -7.70
C ASP A 153 41.89 9.93 -8.97
N VAL A 154 42.25 10.63 -10.06
CA VAL A 154 41.58 10.47 -11.35
C VAL A 154 41.99 9.21 -12.08
N SER A 155 43.30 8.88 -12.06
CA SER A 155 43.87 7.69 -12.69
C SER A 155 43.77 6.42 -11.83
N ASN A 156 43.18 6.51 -10.65
CA ASN A 156 43.05 5.41 -9.72
C ASN A 156 42.21 4.28 -10.31
N PRO A 157 42.74 3.06 -10.45
CA PRO A 157 41.95 1.93 -10.94
C PRO A 157 40.90 1.43 -9.93
N GLU A 158 41.03 1.79 -8.65
CA GLU A 158 40.12 1.39 -7.57
C GLU A 158 39.20 2.54 -7.19
N ILE A 159 38.29 2.90 -8.12
CA ILE A 159 37.27 3.89 -7.85
C ILE A 159 36.22 3.31 -6.91
N LYS A 160 35.98 4.01 -5.82
CA LYS A 160 34.86 3.79 -4.91
C LYS A 160 33.81 4.85 -5.16
N GLU A 161 32.59 4.42 -5.48
CA GLU A 161 31.45 5.33 -5.54
C GLU A 161 31.01 5.76 -4.13
N SER A 162 30.44 6.93 -4.03
CA SER A 162 29.77 7.36 -2.79
C SER A 162 28.44 6.62 -2.65
N GLU A 163 28.12 6.20 -1.44
CA GLU A 163 26.83 5.61 -1.12
C GLU A 163 26.09 6.50 -0.13
N ASP A 164 24.80 6.65 -0.37
CA ASP A 164 23.89 7.38 0.51
C ASP A 164 23.69 6.63 1.84
N ALA A 165 23.49 7.40 2.91
CA ALA A 165 22.98 6.83 4.14
C ALA A 165 21.59 6.24 3.90
N LYS A 166 21.31 5.09 4.47
CA LYS A 166 20.05 4.36 4.26
C LYS A 166 19.51 3.76 5.55
N LEU A 167 18.19 3.58 5.60
CA LEU A 167 17.56 2.86 6.68
C LEU A 167 17.71 1.35 6.48
N VAL A 168 18.18 0.68 7.52
CA VAL A 168 18.28 -0.78 7.58
C VAL A 168 17.51 -1.30 8.79
N TYR A 169 16.83 -2.44 8.61
CA TYR A 169 16.17 -3.14 9.70
C TYR A 169 17.07 -4.28 10.18
N GLU A 170 17.57 -4.15 11.40
CA GLU A 170 18.44 -5.15 12.01
C GLU A 170 18.15 -5.24 13.52
N ASN A 171 18.29 -6.43 14.08
CA ASN A 171 18.10 -6.67 15.52
C ASN A 171 16.77 -6.14 16.08
N GLY A 172 15.70 -6.23 15.29
CA GLY A 172 14.35 -5.83 15.70
C GLY A 172 14.08 -4.33 15.68
N SER A 173 14.91 -3.52 15.04
CA SER A 173 14.75 -2.07 14.92
C SER A 173 15.33 -1.52 13.62
N TYR A 174 14.82 -0.35 13.21
CA TYR A 174 15.44 0.41 12.13
C TYR A 174 16.59 1.26 12.68
N SER A 175 17.72 1.19 12.02
CA SER A 175 18.88 2.05 12.25
C SER A 175 19.30 2.72 10.95
N ILE A 176 20.07 3.79 11.04
CA ILE A 176 20.66 4.43 9.88
C ILE A 176 22.03 3.83 9.65
N GLN A 177 22.21 3.15 8.53
CA GLN A 177 23.52 2.81 8.01
C GLN A 177 24.14 4.10 7.48
N PRO A 178 25.30 4.53 8.00
CA PRO A 178 25.94 5.76 7.53
C PRO A 178 26.27 5.72 6.05
N GLU A 179 26.36 6.90 5.49
CA GLU A 179 26.86 7.14 4.15
C GLU A 179 28.33 6.70 4.01
N VAL A 180 28.71 6.38 2.80
CA VAL A 180 30.10 6.10 2.43
C VAL A 180 30.57 7.19 1.48
N TYR A 181 31.65 7.87 1.85
CA TYR A 181 32.31 8.82 0.97
C TYR A 181 33.26 8.06 0.05
N GLY A 182 33.04 8.20 -1.23
CA GLY A 182 33.87 7.60 -2.27
C GLY A 182 35.10 8.43 -2.61
N ASN A 183 35.85 7.98 -3.59
CA ASN A 183 37.02 8.68 -4.14
C ASN A 183 36.84 9.04 -5.63
N HIS A 184 35.63 8.90 -6.16
CA HIS A 184 35.34 9.23 -7.56
C HIS A 184 35.31 10.75 -7.76
N VAL A 185 36.22 11.24 -8.61
CA VAL A 185 36.39 12.66 -8.87
C VAL A 185 35.39 13.16 -9.90
N ASP A 186 34.71 14.30 -9.62
CA ASP A 186 33.90 15.05 -10.58
C ASP A 186 34.82 15.84 -11.50
N LEU A 187 35.09 15.31 -12.68
CA LEU A 187 36.03 15.87 -13.64
C LEU A 187 35.61 17.27 -14.13
N ASP A 188 34.33 17.56 -14.22
CA ASP A 188 33.84 18.87 -14.64
C ASP A 188 34.14 19.93 -13.59
N LYS A 189 33.87 19.63 -12.32
CA LYS A 189 34.22 20.52 -11.20
C LYS A 189 35.72 20.69 -11.08
N LEU A 190 36.47 19.59 -11.20
CA LEU A 190 37.93 19.64 -11.11
C LEU A 190 38.52 20.48 -12.23
N THR A 191 38.09 20.29 -13.48
CA THR A 191 38.55 21.07 -14.62
C THR A 191 38.29 22.56 -14.43
N LYS A 192 37.10 22.90 -13.95
CA LYS A 192 36.74 24.29 -13.62
C LYS A 192 37.60 24.84 -12.48
N LEU A 193 37.74 24.08 -11.38
CA LEU A 193 38.53 24.50 -10.21
C LEU A 193 39.98 24.74 -10.57
N MET A 194 40.59 23.85 -11.35
CA MET A 194 41.98 24.00 -11.81
C MET A 194 42.12 25.16 -12.77
N GLY A 195 41.21 25.32 -13.72
CA GLY A 195 41.21 26.47 -14.65
C GLY A 195 41.10 27.82 -13.90
N ASP A 196 40.21 27.88 -12.90
CA ASP A 196 40.05 29.04 -12.04
C ASP A 196 41.30 29.29 -11.18
N ALA A 197 41.94 28.23 -10.69
CA ALA A 197 43.18 28.32 -9.91
C ALA A 197 44.36 28.86 -10.76
N LEU A 198 44.53 28.32 -11.97
CA LEU A 198 45.56 28.76 -12.90
C LEU A 198 45.35 30.22 -13.33
N THR A 199 44.13 30.59 -13.66
CA THR A 199 43.80 31.98 -14.11
C THR A 199 44.01 33.00 -13.01
N ASN A 200 43.79 32.62 -11.75
CA ASN A 200 43.93 33.47 -10.58
C ASN A 200 45.27 33.28 -9.82
N LEU A 201 46.18 32.49 -10.36
CA LEU A 201 47.47 32.16 -9.74
C LEU A 201 47.33 31.71 -8.29
N LYS A 202 46.35 30.88 -7.99
CA LYS A 202 46.25 30.22 -6.68
C LYS A 202 47.32 29.15 -6.58
N THR A 203 48.03 29.12 -5.48
CA THR A 203 49.17 28.20 -5.28
C THR A 203 48.74 26.83 -4.78
N SER A 204 47.49 26.67 -4.35
CA SER A 204 46.99 25.36 -3.92
C SER A 204 45.48 25.28 -4.09
N ILE A 205 44.99 24.09 -4.39
CA ILE A 205 43.59 23.69 -4.34
C ILE A 205 43.51 22.39 -3.52
N ASP A 206 42.40 22.20 -2.86
CA ASP A 206 42.11 21.01 -2.03
C ASP A 206 40.79 20.44 -2.60
N LEU A 207 40.87 19.24 -3.17
CA LEU A 207 39.75 18.64 -3.90
C LEU A 207 38.61 18.28 -2.95
N GLU A 208 38.92 17.88 -1.74
CA GLU A 208 37.93 17.53 -0.72
C GLU A 208 37.19 18.78 -0.25
N LYS A 209 37.92 19.83 0.17
CA LYS A 209 37.30 21.11 0.59
C LYS A 209 36.55 21.80 -0.54
N SER A 210 36.95 21.57 -1.78
CA SER A 210 36.28 22.11 -2.97
C SER A 210 35.14 21.23 -3.48
N GLN A 211 34.85 20.13 -2.78
CA GLN A 211 33.79 19.18 -3.14
C GLN A 211 33.94 18.66 -4.57
N CYS A 212 35.14 18.33 -4.99
CA CYS A 212 35.43 17.79 -6.31
C CYS A 212 35.23 16.26 -6.40
N TYR A 213 34.85 15.59 -5.35
CA TYR A 213 34.41 14.21 -5.38
C TYR A 213 32.89 14.15 -5.44
N TYR A 214 32.35 13.07 -6.03
CA TYR A 214 30.91 12.80 -5.91
C TYR A 214 30.59 12.53 -4.43
N LEU A 215 29.62 13.27 -3.91
CA LEU A 215 29.25 13.20 -2.50
C LEU A 215 27.92 12.42 -2.37
N PRO A 216 27.71 11.73 -1.24
CA PRO A 216 26.42 11.18 -0.90
C PRO A 216 25.36 12.28 -0.90
N ALA A 217 24.19 11.98 -1.45
CA ALA A 217 23.03 12.89 -1.44
C ALA A 217 22.34 12.90 -0.07
N LEU A 218 22.36 11.76 0.63
CA LEU A 218 21.85 11.62 2.00
C LEU A 218 22.98 11.25 2.94
N THR A 219 23.02 11.91 4.09
CA THR A 219 23.94 11.59 5.19
C THR A 219 23.16 11.05 6.40
N LYS A 220 23.86 10.40 7.34
CA LYS A 220 23.25 9.92 8.60
C LYS A 220 22.60 11.04 9.41
N ASP A 221 23.01 12.28 9.20
CA ASP A 221 22.52 13.46 9.91
C ASP A 221 21.35 14.15 9.19
N ASP A 222 20.87 13.59 8.06
CA ASP A 222 19.69 14.09 7.35
C ASP A 222 18.45 14.01 8.23
N GLU A 223 17.74 15.15 8.35
CA GLU A 223 16.59 15.27 9.24
C GLU A 223 15.42 14.37 8.83
N THR A 224 15.23 14.18 7.51
CA THR A 224 14.14 13.33 6.99
C THR A 224 14.41 11.89 7.33
N LEU A 225 15.65 11.44 7.13
CA LEU A 225 16.07 10.08 7.43
C LEU A 225 15.97 9.79 8.93
N GLN A 226 16.42 10.73 9.78
CA GLN A 226 16.31 10.64 11.25
C GLN A 226 14.85 10.54 11.72
N LYS A 227 13.99 11.39 11.19
CA LYS A 227 12.54 11.38 11.48
C LYS A 227 11.90 10.06 11.03
N SER A 228 12.29 9.56 9.86
CA SER A 228 11.79 8.30 9.33
C SER A 228 12.22 7.11 10.16
N ALA A 229 13.49 7.03 10.59
CA ALA A 229 13.98 6.01 11.51
C ALA A 229 13.16 5.96 12.82
N LYS A 230 12.96 7.12 13.43
CA LYS A 230 12.16 7.26 14.66
C LYS A 230 10.71 6.84 14.44
N ASN A 231 10.11 7.29 13.36
CA ASN A 231 8.71 7.01 13.03
C ASN A 231 8.50 5.52 12.73
N LEU A 232 9.37 4.91 11.94
CA LEU A 232 9.34 3.47 11.65
C LEU A 232 9.48 2.64 12.93
N ASN A 233 10.42 3.00 13.81
CA ASN A 233 10.57 2.34 15.11
C ASN A 233 9.32 2.51 16.01
N THR A 234 8.65 3.65 15.94
CA THR A 234 7.36 3.85 16.63
C THR A 234 6.28 2.96 16.04
N LYS A 235 6.18 2.88 14.71
CA LYS A 235 5.22 2.00 14.03
C LYS A 235 5.47 0.52 14.33
N LEU A 236 6.71 0.10 14.53
CA LEU A 236 7.05 -1.27 14.92
C LEU A 236 6.60 -1.66 16.34
N GLN A 237 6.13 -0.71 17.15
CA GLN A 237 5.55 -1.02 18.45
C GLN A 237 4.05 -1.39 18.34
N MET A 238 3.44 -1.19 17.16
CA MET A 238 2.05 -1.56 16.97
C MET A 238 1.87 -3.09 16.98
N THR A 239 0.77 -3.51 17.56
CA THR A 239 0.28 -4.89 17.40
C THR A 239 -0.70 -4.91 16.24
N TYR A 240 -0.48 -5.81 15.31
CA TYR A 240 -1.39 -5.99 14.17
C TYR A 240 -1.91 -7.43 14.15
N SER A 241 -3.20 -7.60 14.44
CA SER A 241 -3.83 -8.92 14.53
C SER A 241 -5.08 -9.00 13.66
N PHE A 242 -5.25 -10.13 13.01
CA PHE A 242 -6.50 -10.52 12.39
C PHE A 242 -7.24 -11.48 13.33
N VAL A 243 -8.46 -11.09 13.69
CA VAL A 243 -9.32 -11.84 14.60
C VAL A 243 -10.71 -11.96 13.98
N GLY A 244 -11.17 -13.19 13.76
CA GLY A 244 -12.46 -13.46 13.15
C GLY A 244 -12.87 -14.91 13.32
N ASP A 245 -13.90 -15.36 12.60
CA ASP A 245 -14.39 -16.73 12.64
C ASP A 245 -13.32 -17.71 12.10
N GLY A 246 -12.66 -18.40 13.04
CA GLY A 246 -11.57 -19.34 12.75
C GLY A 246 -10.27 -18.65 12.29
N VAL A 247 -10.13 -17.35 12.55
CA VAL A 247 -8.93 -16.57 12.28
C VAL A 247 -8.39 -16.00 13.59
N ASN A 248 -7.12 -16.25 13.85
CA ASN A 248 -6.37 -15.64 14.95
C ASN A 248 -4.90 -15.56 14.55
N GLU A 249 -4.55 -14.50 13.83
CA GLU A 249 -3.21 -14.26 13.30
C GLU A 249 -2.68 -12.93 13.81
N THR A 250 -1.47 -12.93 14.29
CA THR A 250 -0.74 -11.70 14.61
C THR A 250 0.44 -11.59 13.66
N ILE A 251 0.57 -10.44 13.00
CA ILE A 251 1.68 -10.20 12.10
C ILE A 251 2.97 -10.05 12.92
N PRO A 252 3.99 -10.89 12.70
CA PRO A 252 5.27 -10.75 13.37
C PRO A 252 5.93 -9.40 13.10
N LYS A 253 6.68 -8.90 14.06
CA LYS A 253 7.37 -7.61 13.96
C LYS A 253 8.32 -7.54 12.76
N GLU A 254 8.98 -8.63 12.46
CA GLU A 254 9.88 -8.78 11.31
C GLU A 254 9.11 -8.64 9.99
N THR A 255 7.92 -9.22 9.92
CA THR A 255 7.03 -9.11 8.76
C THR A 255 6.52 -7.67 8.60
N LEU A 256 6.11 -7.02 9.72
CA LEU A 256 5.71 -5.60 9.70
C LEU A 256 6.85 -4.70 9.21
N ALA A 257 8.08 -4.95 9.68
CA ALA A 257 9.26 -4.25 9.20
C ALA A 257 9.46 -4.46 7.68
N GLY A 258 9.26 -5.69 7.20
CA GLY A 258 9.37 -6.00 5.78
C GLY A 258 8.38 -5.23 4.89
N PHE A 259 7.27 -4.72 5.44
CA PHE A 259 6.29 -3.93 4.71
C PHE A 259 6.68 -2.45 4.55
N MET A 260 7.67 -1.99 5.27
CA MET A 260 8.07 -0.60 5.33
C MET A 260 9.50 -0.42 4.83
N SER A 261 9.80 0.73 4.26
CA SER A 261 11.11 1.10 3.74
C SER A 261 11.23 2.63 3.72
N ALA A 262 12.34 3.14 3.20
CA ALA A 262 12.49 4.54 2.83
C ALA A 262 12.84 4.66 1.35
N ASP A 263 12.42 5.76 0.72
CA ASP A 263 12.82 6.12 -0.63
C ASP A 263 14.22 6.76 -0.65
N GLU A 264 14.70 7.10 -1.85
CA GLU A 264 16.00 7.76 -2.07
C GLU A 264 16.11 9.15 -1.41
N LYS A 265 15.00 9.71 -0.93
CA LYS A 265 14.96 10.98 -0.19
C LYS A 265 14.79 10.78 1.32
N GLY A 266 14.83 9.54 1.77
CA GLY A 266 14.65 9.18 3.18
C GLY A 266 13.19 9.19 3.67
N ASN A 267 12.18 9.37 2.78
CA ASN A 267 10.79 9.34 3.19
C ASN A 267 10.29 7.90 3.33
N ILE A 268 9.38 7.67 4.29
CA ILE A 268 8.79 6.35 4.51
C ILE A 268 7.97 5.94 3.29
N THR A 269 8.21 4.72 2.83
CA THR A 269 7.45 4.06 1.78
C THR A 269 6.95 2.70 2.25
N TYR A 270 5.95 2.17 1.54
CA TYR A 270 5.37 0.85 1.85
C TYR A 270 5.60 -0.09 0.66
N ARG A 271 6.10 -1.28 0.96
CA ARG A 271 6.46 -2.28 -0.04
C ARG A 271 5.23 -3.09 -0.45
N ASP A 272 4.61 -2.68 -1.55
CA ASP A 272 3.43 -3.34 -2.11
C ASP A 272 3.65 -4.83 -2.42
N ASP A 273 4.83 -5.19 -2.89
CA ASP A 273 5.22 -6.57 -3.18
C ASP A 273 5.18 -7.45 -1.93
N ALA A 274 5.77 -6.98 -0.83
CA ALA A 274 5.81 -7.70 0.44
C ALA A 274 4.40 -7.82 1.06
N ILE A 275 3.61 -6.74 1.04
CA ILE A 275 2.23 -6.76 1.56
C ILE A 275 1.36 -7.71 0.72
N ARG A 276 1.46 -7.69 -0.61
CA ARG A 276 0.75 -8.61 -1.49
C ARG A 276 1.13 -10.06 -1.26
N ALA A 277 2.41 -10.34 -1.07
CA ALA A 277 2.89 -11.70 -0.77
C ALA A 277 2.28 -12.22 0.53
N PHE A 278 2.29 -11.42 1.58
CA PHE A 278 1.67 -11.75 2.86
C PHE A 278 0.16 -11.98 2.73
N VAL A 279 -0.56 -11.05 2.06
CA VAL A 279 -2.01 -11.18 1.87
C VAL A 279 -2.35 -12.41 1.04
N LYS A 280 -1.53 -12.75 0.06
CA LYS A 280 -1.68 -14.00 -0.71
C LYS A 280 -1.50 -15.23 0.18
N GLU A 281 -0.49 -15.26 1.04
CA GLU A 281 -0.27 -16.35 2.00
C GLU A 281 -1.49 -16.51 2.91
N MET A 282 -2.03 -15.43 3.45
CA MET A 282 -3.23 -15.45 4.28
C MET A 282 -4.45 -15.93 3.47
N ALA A 283 -4.59 -15.52 2.23
CA ALA A 283 -5.65 -16.00 1.35
C ALA A 283 -5.50 -17.50 1.06
N ASP A 284 -4.30 -17.98 0.79
CA ASP A 284 -4.04 -19.43 0.58
C ASP A 284 -4.35 -20.25 1.84
N LYS A 285 -4.10 -19.69 3.02
CA LYS A 285 -4.38 -20.33 4.32
C LYS A 285 -5.87 -20.35 4.65
N TYR A 286 -6.56 -19.22 4.52
CA TYR A 286 -7.90 -19.03 5.07
C TYR A 286 -9.04 -19.11 4.06
N ASN A 287 -8.80 -18.95 2.77
CA ASN A 287 -9.84 -19.12 1.76
C ASN A 287 -10.34 -20.57 1.73
N THR A 288 -11.66 -20.71 1.69
CA THR A 288 -12.33 -22.01 1.50
C THR A 288 -13.05 -22.10 0.17
N ALA A 289 -13.46 -20.99 -0.43
CA ALA A 289 -13.98 -20.95 -1.80
C ALA A 289 -12.98 -21.55 -2.79
N GLY A 290 -13.46 -22.44 -3.66
CA GLY A 290 -12.63 -23.17 -4.62
C GLY A 290 -11.92 -24.42 -4.04
N LYS A 291 -11.96 -24.64 -2.74
CA LYS A 291 -11.36 -25.84 -2.13
C LYS A 291 -12.41 -26.94 -1.94
N PRO A 292 -12.05 -28.24 -2.14
CA PRO A 292 -12.94 -29.34 -1.82
C PRO A 292 -13.33 -29.35 -0.34
N VAL A 293 -14.55 -29.78 -0.06
CA VAL A 293 -15.06 -29.92 1.32
C VAL A 293 -15.60 -31.32 1.53
N THR A 294 -15.36 -31.89 2.70
CA THR A 294 -15.99 -33.17 3.12
C THR A 294 -17.17 -32.87 4.01
N ILE A 295 -18.32 -33.39 3.64
CA ILE A 295 -19.56 -33.24 4.40
C ILE A 295 -20.03 -34.61 4.95
N GLN A 296 -20.86 -34.58 6.00
CA GLN A 296 -21.67 -35.71 6.35
C GLN A 296 -22.86 -35.74 5.40
N SER A 297 -22.88 -36.73 4.50
CA SER A 297 -23.95 -36.85 3.52
C SER A 297 -25.24 -37.32 4.16
N SER A 298 -26.35 -36.67 3.79
CA SER A 298 -27.71 -37.13 4.11
C SER A 298 -27.98 -38.51 3.54
N TRP A 299 -27.19 -38.97 2.58
CA TRP A 299 -27.22 -40.31 2.01
C TRP A 299 -26.45 -41.35 2.86
N GLY A 300 -25.92 -40.96 4.01
CA GLY A 300 -25.11 -41.76 4.90
C GLY A 300 -23.61 -41.74 4.61
N GLY A 301 -22.80 -41.70 5.67
CA GLY A 301 -21.35 -41.55 5.60
C GLY A 301 -20.89 -40.21 5.06
N THR A 302 -19.62 -40.12 4.68
CA THR A 302 -19.05 -38.89 4.15
C THR A 302 -19.13 -38.79 2.63
N ALA A 303 -19.16 -37.57 2.14
CA ALA A 303 -18.97 -37.25 0.71
C ALA A 303 -17.98 -36.09 0.55
N THR A 304 -17.12 -36.19 -0.45
CA THR A 304 -16.23 -35.10 -0.84
C THR A 304 -16.89 -34.31 -1.97
N VAL A 305 -17.14 -33.04 -1.73
CA VAL A 305 -17.71 -32.11 -2.69
C VAL A 305 -16.56 -31.30 -3.28
N PRO A 306 -16.40 -31.23 -4.62
CA PRO A 306 -15.38 -30.38 -5.24
C PRO A 306 -15.55 -28.92 -4.82
N GLY A 307 -14.48 -28.15 -4.93
CA GLY A 307 -14.53 -26.70 -4.68
C GLY A 307 -15.47 -25.98 -5.64
N GLY A 308 -16.08 -24.91 -5.17
CA GLY A 308 -17.00 -24.06 -5.93
C GLY A 308 -16.92 -22.61 -5.51
N SER A 309 -17.92 -21.81 -5.87
CA SER A 309 -17.92 -20.37 -5.58
C SER A 309 -18.33 -20.02 -4.13
N TYR A 310 -19.03 -20.93 -3.42
CA TYR A 310 -19.39 -20.69 -2.02
C TYR A 310 -18.21 -20.95 -1.09
N GLY A 311 -17.98 -20.04 -0.15
CA GLY A 311 -16.90 -20.17 0.82
C GLY A 311 -16.41 -18.82 1.32
N ILE A 312 -15.29 -18.86 2.02
CA ILE A 312 -14.59 -17.67 2.46
C ILE A 312 -13.56 -17.29 1.37
N LYS A 313 -13.57 -16.03 0.97
CA LYS A 313 -12.61 -15.47 0.02
C LYS A 313 -12.18 -14.08 0.46
N ILE A 314 -10.93 -13.96 0.83
CA ILE A 314 -10.31 -12.67 1.18
C ILE A 314 -10.26 -11.78 -0.08
N ASP A 315 -10.69 -10.52 0.05
CA ASP A 315 -10.50 -9.48 -0.95
C ASP A 315 -9.07 -8.96 -0.86
N GLN A 316 -8.18 -9.59 -1.60
CA GLN A 316 -6.74 -9.30 -1.51
C GLN A 316 -6.43 -7.85 -1.85
N ALA A 317 -7.15 -7.24 -2.79
CA ALA A 317 -6.90 -5.85 -3.19
C ALA A 317 -7.27 -4.86 -2.08
N LYS A 318 -8.46 -5.06 -1.47
CA LYS A 318 -8.88 -4.25 -0.32
C LYS A 318 -8.00 -4.48 0.89
N GLU A 319 -7.55 -5.72 1.10
CA GLU A 319 -6.70 -6.05 2.23
C GLU A 319 -5.34 -5.38 2.15
N VAL A 320 -4.71 -5.39 0.97
CA VAL A 320 -3.45 -4.67 0.72
C VAL A 320 -3.61 -3.17 0.99
N ALA A 321 -4.68 -2.56 0.47
CA ALA A 321 -4.95 -1.14 0.67
C ALA A 321 -5.19 -0.81 2.16
N GLN A 322 -5.91 -1.68 2.87
CA GLN A 322 -6.21 -1.49 4.28
C GLN A 322 -4.94 -1.63 5.15
N ILE A 323 -4.10 -2.63 4.90
CA ILE A 323 -2.83 -2.79 5.62
C ILE A 323 -1.95 -1.54 5.45
N LYS A 324 -1.86 -0.99 4.23
CA LYS A 324 -1.11 0.26 4.00
C LYS A 324 -1.67 1.42 4.83
N SER A 325 -2.98 1.61 4.80
CA SER A 325 -3.65 2.66 5.58
C SER A 325 -3.44 2.48 7.08
N ASP A 326 -3.51 1.26 7.57
CA ASP A 326 -3.29 0.94 8.99
C ASP A 326 -1.84 1.20 9.41
N LEU A 327 -0.87 0.86 8.54
CA LEU A 327 0.54 1.18 8.73
C LEU A 327 0.79 2.70 8.72
N GLU A 328 0.12 3.44 7.85
CA GLU A 328 0.18 4.91 7.84
C GLU A 328 -0.31 5.49 9.16
N ALA A 329 -1.43 4.98 9.66
CA ALA A 329 -2.00 5.41 10.94
C ALA A 329 -1.12 5.06 12.16
N GLY A 330 -0.34 3.97 12.10
CA GLY A 330 0.62 3.55 13.14
C GLY A 330 -0.04 3.22 14.49
N LYS A 331 -1.27 2.71 14.49
CA LYS A 331 -2.04 2.33 15.68
C LYS A 331 -2.18 0.82 15.77
N ASN A 332 -2.40 0.31 16.98
CA ASN A 332 -2.74 -1.11 17.17
C ASN A 332 -3.99 -1.45 16.36
N VAL A 333 -3.94 -2.58 15.68
CA VAL A 333 -5.02 -3.12 14.85
C VAL A 333 -5.44 -4.48 15.37
N SER A 334 -6.75 -4.64 15.55
CA SER A 334 -7.38 -5.93 15.78
C SER A 334 -8.68 -5.93 14.98
N ARG A 335 -8.73 -6.71 13.90
CA ARG A 335 -9.87 -6.74 12.98
C ARG A 335 -9.92 -8.08 12.25
N ASP A 336 -11.04 -8.34 11.60
CA ASP A 336 -11.16 -9.42 10.63
C ASP A 336 -10.57 -9.02 9.27
N PHE A 337 -10.37 -10.00 8.39
CA PHE A 337 -9.99 -9.72 7.00
C PHE A 337 -11.09 -8.98 6.24
N ASN A 338 -10.70 -8.28 5.19
CA ASN A 338 -11.64 -7.83 4.16
C ASN A 338 -11.99 -9.02 3.25
N TYR A 339 -13.27 -9.34 3.15
CA TYR A 339 -13.73 -10.46 2.35
C TYR A 339 -14.46 -9.96 1.09
N SER A 340 -14.19 -10.61 -0.04
CA SER A 340 -15.07 -10.52 -1.23
C SER A 340 -16.25 -11.49 -1.10
N MET A 341 -16.09 -12.55 -0.30
CA MET A 341 -17.16 -13.45 0.13
C MET A 341 -16.85 -13.98 1.52
N LYS A 342 -17.82 -13.85 2.43
CA LYS A 342 -17.75 -14.39 3.80
C LYS A 342 -18.93 -15.33 4.03
N ALA A 343 -18.72 -16.60 3.70
CA ALA A 343 -19.68 -17.65 3.96
C ALA A 343 -19.47 -18.29 5.33
N GLU A 344 -20.50 -18.90 5.88
CA GLU A 344 -20.37 -19.72 7.08
C GLU A 344 -19.49 -20.95 6.79
N ARG A 345 -18.57 -21.28 7.69
CA ARG A 345 -17.69 -22.46 7.54
C ARG A 345 -18.44 -23.78 7.61
N ASN A 346 -19.44 -23.86 8.49
CA ASN A 346 -20.26 -25.04 8.71
C ASN A 346 -21.75 -24.63 8.72
N PRO A 347 -22.33 -24.36 7.54
CA PRO A 347 -23.72 -23.91 7.49
C PRO A 347 -24.67 -25.01 7.99
N SER A 348 -25.61 -24.63 8.86
CA SER A 348 -26.67 -25.52 9.33
C SER A 348 -27.86 -25.58 8.38
N THR A 349 -27.91 -24.66 7.40
CA THR A 349 -28.94 -24.59 6.37
C THR A 349 -28.31 -24.67 4.99
N TYR A 350 -28.63 -25.71 4.22
CA TYR A 350 -28.05 -25.96 2.91
C TYR A 350 -28.92 -26.89 2.05
N LEU A 351 -28.65 -26.90 0.76
CA LEU A 351 -29.12 -27.88 -0.20
C LEU A 351 -28.01 -28.91 -0.45
N GLU A 352 -28.39 -30.18 -0.55
CA GLU A 352 -27.50 -31.28 -0.87
C GLU A 352 -28.06 -32.05 -2.05
N VAL A 353 -27.27 -32.20 -3.12
CA VAL A 353 -27.63 -32.93 -4.35
C VAL A 353 -26.65 -34.04 -4.56
N ASN A 354 -27.12 -35.29 -4.44
CA ASN A 354 -26.36 -36.46 -4.82
C ASN A 354 -26.69 -36.84 -6.27
N LEU A 355 -25.75 -36.55 -7.17
CA LEU A 355 -25.91 -36.79 -8.61
C LEU A 355 -25.99 -38.27 -8.95
N THR A 356 -25.32 -39.14 -8.19
CA THR A 356 -25.35 -40.59 -8.38
C THR A 356 -26.72 -41.16 -8.00
N ALA A 357 -27.29 -40.65 -6.90
CA ALA A 357 -28.60 -41.10 -6.42
C ALA A 357 -29.76 -40.41 -7.14
N GLN A 358 -29.48 -39.29 -7.85
CA GLN A 358 -30.50 -38.43 -8.45
C GLN A 358 -31.51 -37.94 -7.40
N HIS A 359 -30.99 -37.39 -6.29
CA HIS A 359 -31.80 -36.97 -5.16
C HIS A 359 -31.30 -35.67 -4.54
N VAL A 360 -32.22 -34.84 -4.06
CA VAL A 360 -31.94 -33.59 -3.36
C VAL A 360 -32.52 -33.62 -1.95
N TYR A 361 -31.74 -33.07 -1.01
CA TYR A 361 -32.17 -32.78 0.36
C TYR A 361 -32.08 -31.27 0.60
N PHE A 362 -33.06 -30.73 1.33
CA PHE A 362 -32.95 -29.41 1.94
C PHE A 362 -32.86 -29.59 3.45
N ILE A 363 -31.72 -29.17 3.98
CA ILE A 363 -31.41 -29.14 5.40
C ILE A 363 -31.63 -27.71 5.90
N GLN A 364 -32.38 -27.58 6.99
CA GLN A 364 -32.63 -26.28 7.63
C GLN A 364 -32.39 -26.42 9.13
N ASN A 365 -31.48 -25.56 9.66
CA ASN A 365 -31.07 -25.58 11.06
C ASN A 365 -30.63 -27.01 11.51
N GLY A 366 -29.88 -27.70 10.66
CA GLY A 366 -29.36 -29.04 10.92
C GLY A 366 -30.38 -30.19 10.74
N ASN A 367 -31.64 -29.88 10.39
CA ASN A 367 -32.68 -30.89 10.21
C ASN A 367 -33.05 -30.99 8.72
N GLN A 368 -33.25 -32.21 8.24
CA GLN A 368 -33.82 -32.46 6.93
C GLN A 368 -35.32 -32.07 6.95
N VAL A 369 -35.65 -31.05 6.15
CA VAL A 369 -37.05 -30.56 6.09
C VAL A 369 -37.75 -30.91 4.78
N LEU A 370 -37.02 -31.05 3.68
CA LEU A 370 -37.54 -31.42 2.37
C LEU A 370 -36.57 -32.36 1.66
N SER A 371 -37.11 -33.29 0.88
CA SER A 371 -36.31 -34.11 -0.03
C SER A 371 -37.13 -34.57 -1.23
N SER A 372 -36.46 -34.85 -2.35
CA SER A 372 -37.13 -35.34 -3.57
C SER A 372 -36.11 -35.99 -4.51
N ASP A 373 -36.62 -36.95 -5.27
CA ASP A 373 -35.95 -37.41 -6.47
C ASP A 373 -35.92 -36.27 -7.49
N VAL A 374 -34.81 -36.21 -8.28
CA VAL A 374 -34.54 -35.19 -9.28
C VAL A 374 -34.15 -35.77 -10.63
N VAL A 375 -34.09 -34.96 -11.66
CA VAL A 375 -33.42 -35.29 -12.91
C VAL A 375 -32.37 -34.20 -13.18
N THR A 376 -31.10 -34.58 -13.11
CA THR A 376 -29.98 -33.65 -13.33
C THR A 376 -29.54 -33.62 -14.78
N GLY A 377 -28.40 -33.02 -15.07
CA GLY A 377 -27.86 -32.86 -16.41
C GLY A 377 -27.56 -34.17 -17.15
N ASP A 378 -27.72 -34.17 -18.49
CA ASP A 378 -27.52 -35.28 -19.41
C ASP A 378 -26.01 -35.54 -19.61
N THR A 379 -25.44 -36.42 -18.76
CA THR A 379 -24.01 -36.74 -18.79
C THR A 379 -23.56 -37.40 -20.10
N PRO A 380 -24.32 -38.33 -20.74
CA PRO A 380 -23.95 -38.86 -22.05
C PRO A 380 -23.78 -37.81 -23.15
N LYS A 381 -24.47 -36.68 -23.03
CA LYS A 381 -24.34 -35.55 -23.99
C LYS A 381 -23.38 -34.46 -23.52
N GLY A 382 -22.60 -34.70 -22.47
CA GLY A 382 -21.67 -33.72 -21.94
C GLY A 382 -22.33 -32.50 -21.27
N ARG A 383 -23.55 -32.67 -20.74
CA ARG A 383 -24.35 -31.62 -20.09
C ARG A 383 -24.64 -31.96 -18.63
N GLY A 384 -23.68 -32.60 -17.96
CA GLY A 384 -23.83 -32.97 -16.55
C GLY A 384 -23.99 -31.71 -15.70
N THR A 385 -24.74 -31.81 -14.60
CA THR A 385 -24.76 -30.79 -13.55
C THR A 385 -23.37 -30.69 -12.92
N ASP A 386 -22.83 -29.48 -12.77
CA ASP A 386 -21.47 -29.26 -12.27
C ASP A 386 -21.37 -29.57 -10.78
N PRO A 387 -20.55 -30.58 -10.37
CA PRO A 387 -20.30 -30.83 -8.97
C PRO A 387 -19.54 -29.67 -8.33
N GLY A 388 -19.90 -29.30 -7.10
CA GLY A 388 -19.22 -28.21 -6.40
C GLY A 388 -20.01 -27.69 -5.22
N VAL A 389 -19.40 -26.74 -4.51
CA VAL A 389 -20.08 -25.98 -3.45
C VAL A 389 -20.50 -24.64 -4.01
N TRP A 390 -21.79 -24.55 -4.34
CA TRP A 390 -22.42 -23.37 -4.92
C TRP A 390 -23.33 -22.68 -3.90
N TYR A 391 -24.10 -21.71 -4.29
CA TYR A 391 -25.13 -21.08 -3.44
C TYR A 391 -26.26 -20.52 -4.30
N ILE A 392 -27.45 -20.42 -3.73
CA ILE A 392 -28.59 -19.77 -4.43
C ILE A 392 -28.30 -18.29 -4.62
N THR A 393 -28.07 -17.88 -5.84
CA THR A 393 -27.69 -16.50 -6.19
C THR A 393 -28.92 -15.63 -6.42
N ASN A 394 -29.98 -16.18 -7.02
CA ASN A 394 -31.24 -15.51 -7.22
C ASN A 394 -32.40 -16.51 -7.32
N LYS A 395 -33.63 -15.98 -7.26
CA LYS A 395 -34.85 -16.74 -7.36
C LYS A 395 -35.88 -15.99 -8.22
N GLY A 396 -36.65 -16.72 -9.04
CA GLY A 396 -37.69 -16.16 -9.89
C GLY A 396 -38.93 -17.04 -9.97
N LYS A 397 -40.09 -16.44 -10.21
CA LYS A 397 -41.36 -17.13 -10.56
C LYS A 397 -41.74 -16.85 -11.99
N ASN A 398 -42.33 -17.85 -12.67
CA ASN A 398 -42.82 -17.72 -14.05
C ASN A 398 -41.71 -17.21 -15.00
N VAL A 399 -40.54 -17.81 -14.90
CA VAL A 399 -39.36 -17.47 -15.68
C VAL A 399 -39.33 -18.31 -16.95
N THR A 400 -38.91 -17.73 -18.08
CA THR A 400 -38.64 -18.50 -19.29
C THR A 400 -37.14 -18.75 -19.38
N LEU A 401 -36.70 -20.00 -19.17
CA LEU A 401 -35.33 -20.42 -19.35
C LEU A 401 -35.02 -20.49 -20.84
N ARG A 402 -34.00 -19.77 -21.28
CA ARG A 402 -33.60 -19.68 -22.68
C ARG A 402 -32.20 -20.26 -22.86
N GLY A 403 -32.02 -21.04 -23.88
CA GLY A 403 -30.76 -21.54 -24.37
C GLY A 403 -30.70 -21.51 -25.89
N GLN A 404 -29.63 -22.02 -26.47
CA GLN A 404 -29.37 -21.94 -27.89
C GLN A 404 -30.54 -22.46 -28.74
N ASN A 405 -31.23 -23.52 -28.28
CA ASN A 405 -32.31 -24.22 -29.04
C ASN A 405 -33.58 -24.42 -28.22
N TYR A 406 -33.78 -23.70 -27.13
CA TYR A 406 -34.98 -23.86 -26.32
C TYR A 406 -35.41 -22.55 -25.64
N ALA A 407 -36.69 -22.45 -25.37
CA ALA A 407 -37.30 -21.43 -24.51
C ALA A 407 -38.39 -22.12 -23.67
N THR A 408 -38.08 -22.44 -22.43
CA THR A 408 -38.91 -23.28 -21.58
C THR A 408 -39.44 -22.47 -20.40
N PRO A 409 -40.75 -22.25 -20.28
CA PRO A 409 -41.32 -21.60 -19.12
C PRO A 409 -41.27 -22.55 -17.91
N VAL A 410 -40.89 -22.01 -16.75
CA VAL A 410 -40.90 -22.69 -15.46
C VAL A 410 -41.61 -21.83 -14.43
N ALA A 411 -42.34 -22.45 -13.52
CA ALA A 411 -43.04 -21.71 -12.46
C ALA A 411 -42.12 -21.22 -11.38
N TYR A 412 -41.05 -21.97 -11.09
CA TYR A 412 -40.10 -21.70 -10.02
C TYR A 412 -38.68 -21.87 -10.53
N TRP A 413 -37.84 -20.86 -10.31
CA TRP A 413 -36.40 -20.84 -10.65
C TRP A 413 -35.57 -20.46 -9.46
N MET A 414 -34.51 -21.20 -9.19
CA MET A 414 -33.54 -20.95 -8.13
C MET A 414 -32.14 -21.20 -8.70
N HIS A 415 -31.45 -20.14 -9.10
CA HIS A 415 -30.16 -20.18 -9.77
C HIS A 415 -29.02 -20.43 -8.75
N PHE A 416 -28.02 -21.24 -9.13
CA PHE A 416 -26.85 -21.47 -8.28
C PHE A 416 -25.50 -21.31 -8.99
N TYR A 417 -25.37 -21.70 -10.26
CA TYR A 417 -24.11 -21.63 -10.97
C TYR A 417 -24.29 -21.62 -12.49
N ASN A 418 -23.50 -20.81 -13.22
CA ASN A 418 -23.31 -20.83 -14.69
C ASN A 418 -24.55 -21.19 -15.54
N GLY A 419 -25.68 -20.58 -15.25
CA GLY A 419 -26.94 -20.88 -15.93
C GLY A 419 -27.65 -22.13 -15.39
N GLU A 420 -27.09 -22.84 -14.43
CA GLU A 420 -27.70 -23.94 -13.74
C GLU A 420 -28.52 -23.49 -12.51
N GLY A 421 -29.61 -24.17 -12.28
CA GLY A 421 -30.51 -23.88 -11.16
C GLY A 421 -31.48 -25.03 -10.91
N PHE A 422 -32.18 -24.91 -9.80
CA PHE A 422 -33.35 -25.77 -9.52
C PHE A 422 -34.58 -25.17 -10.13
N HIS A 423 -35.38 -26.00 -10.81
CA HIS A 423 -36.67 -25.58 -11.37
C HIS A 423 -37.66 -26.75 -11.54
N ASP A 424 -38.93 -26.44 -11.59
CA ASP A 424 -39.96 -27.43 -11.93
C ASP A 424 -39.80 -27.91 -13.37
N ALA A 425 -40.10 -29.18 -13.60
CA ALA A 425 -40.01 -29.81 -14.91
C ALA A 425 -41.23 -30.69 -15.15
N THR A 426 -42.37 -30.08 -15.49
CA THR A 426 -43.64 -30.77 -15.70
C THR A 426 -43.66 -31.70 -16.92
N TRP A 427 -42.66 -31.58 -17.80
CA TRP A 427 -42.43 -32.45 -18.96
C TRP A 427 -41.72 -33.77 -18.60
N GLN A 428 -41.20 -33.88 -17.40
CA GLN A 428 -40.54 -35.12 -16.95
C GLN A 428 -41.59 -36.12 -16.46
N PRO A 429 -41.64 -37.33 -17.04
CA PRO A 429 -42.62 -38.35 -16.65
C PRO A 429 -42.27 -39.00 -15.31
N SER A 430 -41.01 -38.95 -14.89
CA SER A 430 -40.54 -39.49 -13.64
C SER A 430 -39.25 -38.77 -13.19
N PHE A 431 -38.88 -38.95 -11.94
CA PHE A 431 -37.64 -38.39 -11.34
C PHE A 431 -36.86 -39.50 -10.65
N GLY A 432 -35.57 -39.28 -10.45
CA GLY A 432 -34.67 -40.25 -9.83
C GLY A 432 -34.13 -41.34 -10.78
N GLY A 433 -33.33 -42.21 -10.22
CA GLY A 433 -32.74 -43.36 -10.93
C GLY A 433 -31.87 -42.99 -12.10
N THR A 434 -32.09 -43.65 -13.25
CA THR A 434 -31.28 -43.45 -14.45
C THR A 434 -31.92 -42.50 -15.50
N TYR A 435 -32.97 -41.81 -15.14
CA TYR A 435 -33.68 -40.91 -16.11
C TYR A 435 -32.78 -39.84 -16.70
N TYR A 436 -31.84 -39.32 -15.91
CA TYR A 436 -30.90 -38.30 -16.36
C TYR A 436 -30.00 -38.74 -17.53
N LEU A 437 -29.78 -40.05 -17.71
CA LEU A 437 -28.98 -40.60 -18.82
C LEU A 437 -29.69 -40.51 -20.19
N VAL A 438 -31.01 -40.44 -20.19
CA VAL A 438 -31.83 -40.42 -21.42
C VAL A 438 -32.70 -39.15 -21.58
N ARG A 439 -33.03 -38.51 -20.46
CA ARG A 439 -33.88 -37.29 -20.38
C ARG A 439 -33.29 -36.23 -19.47
N GLY A 440 -31.96 -36.24 -19.30
CA GLY A 440 -31.25 -35.24 -18.50
C GLY A 440 -31.43 -33.83 -19.04
N SER A 441 -31.26 -32.87 -18.17
CA SER A 441 -31.29 -31.44 -18.46
C SER A 441 -30.02 -30.97 -19.19
N HIS A 442 -29.90 -29.66 -19.38
CA HIS A 442 -28.66 -29.03 -19.85
C HIS A 442 -27.70 -28.59 -18.68
N GLY A 443 -27.84 -29.21 -17.49
CA GLY A 443 -27.10 -28.91 -16.28
C GLY A 443 -28.00 -28.60 -15.07
N CYS A 444 -29.21 -28.10 -15.30
CA CYS A 444 -30.14 -27.79 -14.23
C CYS A 444 -30.62 -29.04 -13.44
N VAL A 445 -31.03 -28.82 -12.21
CA VAL A 445 -31.68 -29.83 -11.37
C VAL A 445 -33.20 -29.71 -11.51
N ASN A 446 -33.77 -30.61 -12.30
CA ASN A 446 -35.22 -30.68 -12.57
C ASN A 446 -35.94 -31.28 -11.36
N LEU A 447 -37.04 -30.65 -10.95
CA LEU A 447 -37.83 -30.99 -9.78
C LEU A 447 -39.29 -31.28 -10.14
N PRO A 448 -40.00 -32.16 -9.37
CA PRO A 448 -41.44 -32.18 -9.40
C PRO A 448 -42.04 -30.82 -9.05
N LEU A 449 -43.09 -30.36 -9.77
CA LEU A 449 -43.67 -29.02 -9.56
C LEU A 449 -44.07 -28.75 -8.11
N SER A 450 -44.68 -29.73 -7.46
CA SER A 450 -45.10 -29.64 -6.04
C SER A 450 -43.90 -29.46 -5.09
N PHE A 451 -42.79 -30.12 -5.40
CA PHE A 451 -41.57 -29.98 -4.63
C PHE A 451 -40.87 -28.64 -4.91
N ALA A 452 -40.77 -28.26 -6.16
CA ALA A 452 -40.22 -26.97 -6.55
C ALA A 452 -40.93 -25.79 -5.86
N ALA A 453 -42.25 -25.84 -5.75
CA ALA A 453 -43.02 -24.83 -5.03
C ALA A 453 -42.66 -24.76 -3.53
N LYS A 454 -42.55 -25.92 -2.85
CA LYS A 454 -42.14 -25.98 -1.44
C LYS A 454 -40.71 -25.50 -1.23
N LEU A 455 -39.80 -25.98 -2.08
CA LEU A 455 -38.40 -25.61 -2.01
C LEU A 455 -38.21 -24.11 -2.25
N TYR A 456 -38.87 -23.57 -3.27
CA TYR A 456 -38.83 -22.13 -3.56
C TYR A 456 -39.34 -21.30 -2.37
N ALA A 457 -40.38 -21.73 -1.68
CA ALA A 457 -40.88 -21.02 -0.50
C ALA A 457 -39.93 -21.06 0.68
N ALA A 458 -39.19 -22.18 0.87
CA ALA A 458 -38.38 -22.42 2.04
C ALA A 458 -36.91 -21.94 1.91
N VAL A 459 -36.33 -21.99 0.71
CA VAL A 459 -34.89 -21.73 0.51
C VAL A 459 -34.62 -20.24 0.31
N PRO A 460 -33.80 -19.58 1.17
CA PRO A 460 -33.34 -18.21 0.96
C PRO A 460 -32.29 -18.09 -0.15
N VAL A 461 -32.15 -16.90 -0.73
CA VAL A 461 -30.96 -16.53 -1.49
C VAL A 461 -29.75 -16.55 -0.56
N GLY A 462 -28.58 -16.99 -1.05
CA GLY A 462 -27.38 -17.19 -0.24
C GLY A 462 -27.24 -18.60 0.35
N THR A 463 -28.30 -19.42 0.30
CA THR A 463 -28.23 -20.81 0.80
C THR A 463 -27.18 -21.62 0.04
N PRO A 464 -26.20 -22.27 0.72
CA PRO A 464 -25.23 -23.13 0.07
C PRO A 464 -25.85 -24.36 -0.58
N VAL A 465 -25.25 -24.80 -1.68
CA VAL A 465 -25.67 -25.95 -2.48
C VAL A 465 -24.47 -26.88 -2.66
N TYR A 466 -24.50 -28.02 -2.02
CA TYR A 466 -23.50 -29.07 -2.16
C TYR A 466 -23.90 -30.04 -3.25
N ILE A 467 -23.16 -30.12 -4.34
CA ILE A 467 -23.43 -31.04 -5.46
C ILE A 467 -22.25 -31.97 -5.63
N TYR A 468 -22.50 -33.29 -5.56
CA TYR A 468 -21.45 -34.28 -5.59
C TYR A 468 -21.92 -35.62 -6.19
N ASN A 469 -20.93 -36.42 -6.59
CA ASN A 469 -21.13 -37.83 -6.93
C ASN A 469 -20.76 -38.70 -5.73
N LYS A 470 -21.58 -39.72 -5.45
CA LYS A 470 -21.29 -40.73 -4.40
C LYS A 470 -21.53 -42.14 -4.97
N PRO A 471 -20.49 -42.76 -5.55
CA PRO A 471 -20.60 -44.13 -6.08
C PRO A 471 -21.13 -45.08 -5.03
N GLY A 472 -21.94 -46.05 -5.46
CA GLY A 472 -22.61 -47.03 -4.57
C GLY A 472 -23.96 -46.55 -4.06
N THR A 473 -24.45 -45.38 -4.53
CA THR A 473 -25.78 -44.87 -4.20
C THR A 473 -26.76 -44.96 -5.39
N GLU A 474 -26.35 -45.58 -6.46
CA GLU A 474 -27.12 -45.77 -7.69
C GLU A 474 -28.41 -46.59 -7.36
N ASN A 475 -29.54 -46.13 -7.89
CA ASN A 475 -30.84 -46.81 -7.78
C ASN A 475 -31.30 -47.15 -6.35
N ASN A 476 -30.87 -46.39 -5.35
CA ASN A 476 -31.25 -46.59 -3.94
C ASN A 476 -32.61 -45.92 -3.57
N ALA A 477 -33.49 -45.67 -4.52
CA ALA A 477 -34.78 -45.03 -4.28
C ALA A 477 -35.63 -45.73 -3.16
N PRO A 478 -35.65 -47.08 -3.04
CA PRO A 478 -36.32 -47.74 -1.90
C PRO A 478 -35.68 -47.39 -0.55
N ASN A 479 -34.34 -47.40 -0.45
CA ASN A 479 -33.64 -47.10 0.80
C ASN A 479 -33.81 -45.63 1.21
N VAL A 480 -33.85 -44.70 0.24
CA VAL A 480 -34.13 -43.27 0.47
C VAL A 480 -35.53 -43.10 1.04
N LYS A 481 -36.51 -43.70 0.39
CA LYS A 481 -37.92 -43.60 0.82
C LYS A 481 -38.13 -44.17 2.21
N ASP A 482 -37.47 -45.29 2.49
CA ASP A 482 -37.54 -45.93 3.79
C ASP A 482 -36.86 -45.06 4.86
N ALA A 483 -35.70 -44.46 4.55
CA ALA A 483 -35.00 -43.55 5.46
C ALA A 483 -35.78 -42.24 5.68
N GLU A 484 -36.40 -41.68 4.64
CA GLU A 484 -37.26 -40.50 4.74
C GLU A 484 -38.49 -40.74 5.60
N ASN A 485 -39.18 -41.86 5.36
CA ASN A 485 -40.35 -42.24 6.15
C ASN A 485 -39.97 -42.37 7.63
N MET A 486 -38.82 -42.97 7.92
CA MET A 486 -38.32 -43.13 9.28
C MET A 486 -37.95 -41.77 9.91
N THR A 487 -37.20 -40.93 9.17
CA THR A 487 -36.82 -39.57 9.61
C THR A 487 -38.04 -38.72 9.93
N ASN A 488 -39.03 -38.71 9.03
CA ASN A 488 -40.28 -37.97 9.23
C ASN A 488 -41.08 -38.50 10.45
N ALA A 489 -41.12 -39.80 10.63
CA ALA A 489 -41.82 -40.42 11.76
C ALA A 489 -41.15 -40.12 13.11
N ILE A 490 -39.80 -40.10 13.14
CA ILE A 490 -39.06 -39.69 14.33
C ILE A 490 -39.29 -38.20 14.61
N SER A 491 -39.25 -37.34 13.59
CA SER A 491 -39.52 -35.91 13.75
C SER A 491 -40.92 -35.62 14.25
N ALA A 492 -41.90 -36.36 13.76
CA ALA A 492 -43.29 -36.24 14.23
C ALA A 492 -43.47 -36.67 15.71
N LEU A 493 -42.78 -37.74 16.13
CA LEU A 493 -42.74 -38.16 17.54
C LEU A 493 -42.14 -37.08 18.43
N THR A 494 -40.99 -36.53 18.03
CA THR A 494 -40.20 -35.58 18.85
C THR A 494 -40.68 -34.13 18.73
N ALA A 495 -41.66 -33.85 17.89
CA ALA A 495 -42.34 -32.55 17.84
C ALA A 495 -43.22 -32.28 19.07
N ASN A 496 -43.57 -33.33 19.84
CA ASN A 496 -44.38 -33.25 21.06
C ASN A 496 -43.56 -33.74 22.27
N PRO A 497 -43.88 -33.25 23.49
CA PRO A 497 -43.27 -33.79 24.70
C PRO A 497 -43.45 -35.30 24.81
N ILE A 498 -42.37 -36.00 25.21
CA ILE A 498 -42.44 -37.43 25.47
C ILE A 498 -43.17 -37.66 26.78
N THR A 499 -44.17 -38.53 26.76
CA THR A 499 -44.96 -38.95 27.92
C THR A 499 -44.95 -40.46 28.03
N THR A 500 -45.53 -41.02 29.10
CA THR A 500 -45.68 -42.47 29.27
C THR A 500 -46.53 -43.14 28.15
N ASP A 501 -47.42 -42.36 27.50
CA ASP A 501 -48.25 -42.81 26.36
C ASP A 501 -47.46 -42.91 25.05
N SER A 502 -46.26 -42.32 25.00
CA SER A 502 -45.37 -42.41 23.83
C SER A 502 -44.70 -43.79 23.68
N GLU A 503 -44.83 -44.69 24.64
CA GLU A 503 -44.21 -46.06 24.67
C GLU A 503 -44.43 -46.84 23.39
N SER A 504 -45.71 -46.98 23.00
CA SER A 504 -46.07 -47.78 21.84
C SER A 504 -45.50 -47.24 20.56
N GLN A 505 -45.47 -45.90 20.43
CA GLN A 505 -44.95 -45.21 19.24
C GLN A 505 -43.42 -45.32 19.17
N ILE A 506 -42.71 -45.11 20.27
CA ILE A 506 -41.25 -45.27 20.35
C ILE A 506 -40.87 -46.73 20.02
N ALA A 507 -41.50 -47.70 20.63
CA ALA A 507 -41.22 -49.11 20.37
C ALA A 507 -41.51 -49.51 18.90
N ALA A 508 -42.58 -49.00 18.33
CA ALA A 508 -42.88 -49.22 16.91
C ALA A 508 -41.79 -48.65 15.99
N LEU A 509 -41.33 -47.44 16.24
CA LEU A 509 -40.25 -46.82 15.47
C LEU A 509 -38.92 -47.53 15.62
N GLU A 510 -38.56 -47.97 16.81
CA GLU A 510 -37.36 -48.78 17.04
C GLU A 510 -37.41 -50.12 16.28
N LYS A 511 -38.59 -50.79 16.29
CA LYS A 511 -38.79 -51.99 15.51
C LYS A 511 -38.72 -51.78 14.02
N GLN A 512 -39.28 -50.65 13.52
CA GLN A 512 -39.19 -50.26 12.11
C GLN A 512 -37.73 -49.94 11.72
N TYR A 513 -37.01 -49.17 12.53
CA TYR A 513 -35.60 -48.85 12.30
C TYR A 513 -34.73 -50.11 12.22
N LYS A 514 -34.94 -51.09 13.12
CA LYS A 514 -34.20 -52.36 13.07
C LYS A 514 -34.36 -53.10 11.75
N LYS A 515 -35.51 -52.97 11.08
CA LYS A 515 -35.83 -53.63 9.79
C LYS A 515 -35.23 -52.93 8.59
N LEU A 516 -34.78 -51.68 8.72
CA LEU A 516 -34.16 -50.97 7.63
C LEU A 516 -32.87 -51.65 7.16
N THR A 517 -32.57 -51.52 5.87
CA THR A 517 -31.28 -51.96 5.33
C THR A 517 -30.12 -51.15 5.96
N PRO A 518 -28.88 -51.63 5.94
CA PRO A 518 -27.74 -50.85 6.41
C PRO A 518 -27.63 -49.50 5.73
N GLN A 519 -27.93 -49.42 4.43
CA GLN A 519 -27.93 -48.16 3.65
C GLN A 519 -29.02 -47.21 4.15
N ALA A 520 -30.27 -47.67 4.27
CA ALA A 520 -31.37 -46.86 4.79
C ALA A 520 -31.10 -46.36 6.23
N LYS A 521 -30.53 -47.23 7.10
CA LYS A 521 -30.12 -46.82 8.46
C LYS A 521 -29.08 -45.68 8.46
N GLY A 522 -28.09 -45.75 7.56
CA GLY A 522 -27.10 -44.72 7.40
C GLY A 522 -27.63 -43.36 6.90
N MET A 523 -28.84 -43.35 6.31
CA MET A 523 -29.54 -42.17 5.80
C MET A 523 -30.49 -41.53 6.82
N VAL A 524 -30.83 -42.21 7.91
CA VAL A 524 -31.70 -41.65 8.98
C VAL A 524 -30.86 -40.73 9.86
N ASN A 525 -30.95 -39.43 9.61
CA ASN A 525 -30.10 -38.41 10.22
C ASN A 525 -30.50 -37.98 11.63
N ASN A 526 -31.70 -38.34 12.06
CA ASN A 526 -32.25 -37.99 13.38
C ASN A 526 -32.47 -39.22 14.31
N TYR A 527 -31.77 -40.32 14.07
CA TYR A 527 -31.91 -41.53 14.92
C TYR A 527 -31.53 -41.26 16.39
N ALA A 528 -30.58 -40.38 16.65
CA ALA A 528 -30.24 -39.96 18.01
C ALA A 528 -31.43 -39.33 18.75
N ALA A 529 -32.36 -38.67 18.05
CA ALA A 529 -33.58 -38.11 18.65
C ALA A 529 -34.53 -39.23 19.14
N LEU A 530 -34.61 -40.34 18.39
CA LEU A 530 -35.38 -41.52 18.84
C LEU A 530 -34.73 -42.15 20.08
N GLN A 531 -33.42 -42.27 20.13
CA GLN A 531 -32.68 -42.76 21.29
C GLN A 531 -32.89 -41.89 22.52
N ASN A 532 -32.85 -40.56 22.33
CA ASN A 532 -33.15 -39.61 23.40
C ASN A 532 -34.59 -39.70 23.88
N ALA A 533 -35.56 -39.89 22.97
CA ALA A 533 -36.97 -40.08 23.31
C ALA A 533 -37.17 -41.36 24.17
N ARG A 534 -36.45 -42.44 23.85
CA ARG A 534 -36.40 -43.65 24.66
C ARG A 534 -35.86 -43.39 26.06
N ALA A 535 -34.72 -42.71 26.17
CA ALA A 535 -34.09 -42.40 27.45
C ALA A 535 -34.99 -41.49 28.32
N GLN A 536 -35.69 -40.54 27.72
CA GLN A 536 -36.66 -39.68 28.42
C GLN A 536 -37.84 -40.53 28.97
N LEU A 537 -38.37 -41.40 28.14
CA LEU A 537 -39.46 -42.27 28.56
C LEU A 537 -39.06 -43.22 29.72
N ASP A 538 -37.86 -43.80 29.65
CA ASP A 538 -37.33 -44.67 30.68
C ASP A 538 -37.11 -43.93 32.02
N ALA A 539 -36.65 -42.68 31.96
CA ALA A 539 -36.54 -41.79 33.11
C ALA A 539 -37.92 -41.44 33.71
N LEU A 540 -38.91 -41.12 32.87
CA LEU A 540 -40.30 -40.92 33.35
C LEU A 540 -40.87 -42.13 34.05
N LYS A 541 -40.62 -43.36 33.57
CA LYS A 541 -41.09 -44.60 34.15
C LYS A 541 -40.41 -44.98 35.46
N SER A 542 -39.12 -44.63 35.57
CA SER A 542 -38.33 -44.94 36.79
C SER A 542 -38.42 -43.87 37.87
N GLY A 543 -39.09 -42.71 37.59
CA GLY A 543 -39.12 -41.60 38.51
C GLY A 543 -37.77 -40.87 38.65
N ALA A 544 -36.83 -41.16 37.75
CA ALA A 544 -35.52 -40.47 37.67
C ALA A 544 -35.66 -39.09 37.00
N ALA A 545 -34.70 -38.21 37.28
CA ALA A 545 -34.65 -36.92 36.59
C ALA A 545 -34.56 -37.11 35.06
N VAL A 546 -35.48 -36.52 34.34
CA VAL A 546 -35.51 -36.59 32.88
C VAL A 546 -34.25 -35.91 32.32
N PRO A 547 -33.43 -36.56 31.49
CA PRO A 547 -32.34 -35.93 30.82
C PRO A 547 -32.86 -34.70 30.05
N ALA A 548 -32.26 -33.53 30.24
CA ALA A 548 -32.62 -32.36 29.50
C ALA A 548 -32.51 -32.67 27.99
N ALA A 549 -33.53 -32.33 27.22
CA ALA A 549 -33.44 -32.36 25.77
C ALA A 549 -32.23 -31.52 25.37
N PRO A 550 -31.42 -31.96 24.40
CA PRO A 550 -30.35 -31.11 23.87
C PRO A 550 -30.96 -29.75 23.52
N ALA A 551 -30.44 -28.69 24.12
CA ALA A 551 -30.92 -27.36 23.86
C ALA A 551 -30.92 -27.14 22.33
N ALA A 552 -32.08 -26.79 21.77
CA ALA A 552 -32.12 -26.28 20.42
C ALA A 552 -31.08 -25.15 20.33
N PRO A 553 -30.28 -25.09 19.29
CA PRO A 553 -29.30 -24.01 19.14
C PRO A 553 -30.00 -22.70 19.41
N ALA A 554 -29.49 -21.90 20.35
CA ALA A 554 -30.06 -20.61 20.72
C ALA A 554 -30.23 -19.78 19.44
N ALA A 555 -31.42 -19.29 19.20
CA ALA A 555 -31.69 -18.33 18.15
C ALA A 555 -30.73 -17.15 18.35
N PRO A 556 -30.10 -16.61 17.29
CA PRO A 556 -29.27 -15.45 17.44
C PRO A 556 -30.07 -14.31 18.05
N ALA A 557 -29.55 -13.71 19.12
CA ALA A 557 -30.15 -12.53 19.73
C ALA A 557 -30.36 -11.44 18.67
N THR A 558 -31.60 -11.01 18.53
CA THR A 558 -31.99 -9.87 17.69
C THR A 558 -31.21 -8.65 18.15
N PRO A 559 -30.47 -7.93 17.29
CA PRO A 559 -29.88 -6.66 17.66
C PRO A 559 -30.98 -5.67 18.04
N ALA A 560 -30.86 -5.03 19.21
CA ALA A 560 -31.76 -3.96 19.62
C ALA A 560 -31.76 -2.84 18.56
N ALA A 561 -32.94 -2.43 18.12
CA ALA A 561 -33.13 -1.31 17.21
C ALA A 561 -32.62 -0.03 17.84
N PRO A 562 -31.89 0.84 17.12
CA PRO A 562 -31.59 2.17 17.58
C PRO A 562 -32.86 3.03 17.53
N ALA A 563 -33.08 3.78 18.61
CA ALA A 563 -34.17 4.72 18.76
C ALA A 563 -34.17 5.77 17.64
N GLY A 564 -35.39 6.14 17.22
CA GLY A 564 -35.67 6.96 16.07
C GLY A 564 -35.07 8.36 16.07
N GLN A 565 -34.85 8.83 14.88
CA GLN A 565 -34.92 10.25 14.55
C GLN A 565 -35.69 10.45 13.24
N ASP A 566 -36.47 11.49 13.25
CA ASP A 566 -37.54 11.89 12.38
C ASP A 566 -37.25 11.91 10.87
N SER A 567 -38.31 11.60 10.13
CA SER A 567 -38.48 11.89 8.71
C SER A 567 -38.55 13.40 8.39
N PRO A 568 -38.29 13.76 7.11
CA PRO A 568 -39.44 14.21 6.33
C PRO A 568 -39.56 13.55 4.95
N ALA A 569 -40.84 13.53 4.53
CA ALA A 569 -41.40 12.96 3.32
C ALA A 569 -40.99 13.71 2.03
N GLN A 570 -41.00 13.02 0.95
CA GLN A 570 -41.72 13.18 -0.33
C GLN A 570 -40.85 12.79 -1.54
N GLY A 571 -41.49 12.09 -2.46
CA GLY A 571 -41.03 11.99 -3.83
C GLY A 571 -41.34 10.65 -4.52
N THR A 572 -42.60 10.47 -4.93
CA THR A 572 -43.02 9.49 -5.93
C THR A 572 -42.27 9.62 -7.23
N GLN A 573 -41.71 8.50 -7.75
CA GLN A 573 -41.68 8.26 -9.19
C GLN A 573 -41.62 6.77 -9.53
N ALA A 574 -42.39 6.45 -10.57
CA ALA A 574 -42.77 5.16 -11.07
C ALA A 574 -41.67 4.37 -11.79
N GLY A 575 -41.78 3.07 -11.69
CA GLY A 575 -41.62 2.05 -12.71
C GLY A 575 -40.43 2.08 -13.65
N GLN A 576 -39.56 1.11 -13.49
CA GLN A 576 -38.91 0.43 -14.61
C GLN A 576 -38.65 -1.04 -14.28
N SER A 577 -39.31 -1.89 -15.08
CA SER A 577 -39.13 -3.33 -15.13
C SER A 577 -37.70 -3.66 -15.63
N ASN A 578 -36.86 -4.25 -14.79
CA ASN A 578 -35.58 -4.83 -15.22
C ASN A 578 -35.84 -6.26 -15.71
N GLU A 579 -35.85 -6.45 -17.02
CA GLU A 579 -35.62 -7.74 -17.66
C GLU A 579 -34.20 -8.23 -17.35
N ALA A 580 -34.08 -9.35 -16.62
CA ALA A 580 -32.83 -10.03 -16.40
C ALA A 580 -32.42 -10.78 -17.67
N GLN A 581 -31.52 -10.23 -18.44
CA GLN A 581 -30.79 -10.94 -19.50
C GLN A 581 -29.75 -11.86 -18.86
N ALA A 582 -29.82 -13.14 -19.18
CA ALA A 582 -28.74 -14.09 -18.92
C ALA A 582 -27.63 -13.89 -19.97
N PRO A 583 -26.33 -13.94 -19.56
CA PRO A 583 -25.25 -13.81 -20.53
C PRO A 583 -25.21 -14.99 -21.49
N THR A 584 -25.00 -14.67 -22.75
CA THR A 584 -24.70 -15.62 -23.82
C THR A 584 -23.26 -16.05 -23.77
N ALA A 585 -22.99 -17.33 -23.64
CA ALA A 585 -21.99 -18.12 -24.34
C ALA A 585 -22.14 -19.62 -23.99
#